data_3d98656f4f1240968a7dace24c01e078
#
_entry.id   3d98656f4f1240968a7dace24c01e078
#
_cell.length_a   1.000
_cell.length_b   1.000
_cell.length_c   1.000
_cell.angle_alpha   90.00
_cell.angle_beta   90.00
_cell.angle_gamma   90.00
#
_symmetry.space_group_name_H-M   'P 1'
#
loop_
_entity.id
_entity.type
_entity.pdbx_description
1 polymer ?
#
loop_
_entity_poly.entity_id
_entity_poly.type
_entity_poly.pdbx_seq_one_letter_code
_entity_poly.pdbx_strand_id
1 'polypeptide(L)'
;MNFLDIEINEKTVKKIILISAILVFLYVVFTMISYLIFEPYKMDKNTSLELNNDVVITHIDLLAHDSKKIEITGWAYKDGQKIEKVNSNFVLKNKETGKMYLMKNKMEEVEELKDIGCELGGLHAQCLLLGMKKGTYDIYVLYQNDSENILSYSLISVDI
;
A
#
# COMPACT_ATOMS: atom_id res chain seq x y z
N MET A 1 -37.97 3.33 -40.30
CA MET A 1 -37.75 3.73 -38.91
C MET A 1 -36.59 4.70 -38.92
N ASN A 2 -36.88 6.02 -39.01
CA ASN A 2 -35.89 7.06 -39.21
C ASN A 2 -35.19 7.30 -37.87
N PHE A 3 -33.91 6.93 -37.79
CA PHE A 3 -33.06 7.35 -36.70
C PHE A 3 -32.84 8.85 -36.81
N LEU A 4 -33.29 9.56 -35.81
CA LEU A 4 -33.17 10.96 -35.47
C LEU A 4 -31.92 11.63 -36.08
N ASP A 5 -32.14 12.52 -37.06
CA ASP A 5 -31.21 13.60 -37.37
C ASP A 5 -31.21 14.57 -36.16
N ILE A 6 -30.40 14.25 -35.16
CA ILE A 6 -30.10 15.20 -34.11
C ILE A 6 -29.08 16.17 -34.71
N GLU A 7 -29.55 17.32 -35.14
CA GLU A 7 -28.66 18.48 -35.43
C GLU A 7 -27.92 18.84 -34.12
N ILE A 8 -26.74 18.26 -33.95
CA ILE A 8 -25.91 18.51 -32.78
C ILE A 8 -25.30 19.89 -32.95
N ASN A 9 -25.91 20.88 -32.31
CA ASN A 9 -25.41 22.25 -32.29
C ASN A 9 -23.96 22.28 -31.75
N GLU A 10 -23.07 23.00 -32.43
CA GLU A 10 -21.65 23.15 -32.05
C GLU A 10 -21.45 23.52 -30.56
N LYS A 11 -22.32 24.35 -30.00
CA LYS A 11 -22.33 24.72 -28.56
C LYS A 11 -22.61 23.50 -27.67
N THR A 12 -23.49 22.59 -28.11
CA THR A 12 -23.81 21.35 -27.35
C THR A 12 -22.61 20.39 -27.38
N VAL A 13 -21.94 20.24 -28.52
CA VAL A 13 -20.73 19.44 -28.65
C VAL A 13 -19.62 19.95 -27.71
N LYS A 14 -19.37 21.26 -27.75
CA LYS A 14 -18.35 21.89 -26.84
C LYS A 14 -18.67 21.67 -25.37
N LYS A 15 -19.95 21.74 -24.95
CA LYS A 15 -20.37 21.45 -23.59
C LYS A 15 -20.15 19.97 -23.22
N ILE A 16 -20.46 19.05 -24.09
CA ILE A 16 -20.26 17.60 -23.86
C ILE A 16 -18.77 17.31 -23.71
N ILE A 17 -17.93 17.85 -24.60
CA ILE A 17 -16.47 17.68 -24.50
C ILE A 17 -15.92 18.24 -23.17
N LEU A 18 -16.37 19.43 -22.76
CA LEU A 18 -15.94 20.03 -21.50
C LEU A 18 -16.35 19.20 -20.29
N ILE A 19 -17.62 18.72 -20.26
CA ILE A 19 -18.11 17.86 -19.17
C ILE A 19 -17.32 16.56 -19.12
N SER A 20 -17.09 15.93 -20.28
CA SER A 20 -16.30 14.69 -20.36
C SER A 20 -14.86 14.90 -19.86
N ALA A 21 -14.23 16.00 -20.23
CA ALA A 21 -12.88 16.33 -19.76
C ALA A 21 -12.83 16.52 -18.23
N ILE A 22 -13.84 17.19 -17.65
CA ILE A 22 -13.95 17.34 -16.19
C ILE A 22 -14.14 15.99 -15.51
N LEU A 23 -14.99 15.12 -16.03
CA LEU A 23 -15.21 13.78 -15.46
C LEU A 23 -13.95 12.92 -15.52
N VAL A 24 -13.22 12.94 -16.62
CA VAL A 24 -11.93 12.24 -16.73
C VAL A 24 -10.92 12.79 -15.73
N PHE A 25 -10.82 14.10 -15.61
CA PHE A 25 -9.92 14.73 -14.63
C PHE A 25 -10.27 14.33 -13.19
N LEU A 26 -11.55 14.38 -12.81
CA LEU A 26 -12.02 13.95 -11.49
C LEU A 26 -11.73 12.46 -11.24
N TYR A 27 -11.91 11.62 -12.23
CA TYR A 27 -11.57 10.20 -12.14
C TYR A 27 -10.07 9.97 -11.90
N VAL A 28 -9.21 10.67 -12.63
CA VAL A 28 -7.75 10.58 -12.44
C VAL A 28 -7.35 11.05 -11.04
N VAL A 29 -7.88 12.20 -10.60
CA VAL A 29 -7.62 12.70 -9.23
C VAL A 29 -8.10 11.70 -8.18
N PHE A 30 -9.30 11.16 -8.33
CA PHE A 30 -9.83 10.17 -7.41
C PHE A 30 -8.96 8.90 -7.35
N THR A 31 -8.51 8.39 -8.49
CA THR A 31 -7.63 7.21 -8.53
C THR A 31 -6.27 7.47 -7.90
N MET A 32 -5.68 8.65 -8.14
CA MET A 32 -4.42 9.07 -7.49
C MET A 32 -4.57 9.15 -5.96
N ILE A 33 -5.64 9.78 -5.47
CA ILE A 33 -5.92 9.87 -4.04
C ILE A 33 -6.14 8.48 -3.45
N SER A 34 -6.93 7.63 -4.10
CA SER A 34 -7.19 6.27 -3.64
C SER A 34 -5.94 5.41 -3.56
N TYR A 35 -4.96 5.65 -4.44
CA TYR A 35 -3.68 4.95 -4.40
C TYR A 35 -2.82 5.36 -3.19
N LEU A 36 -2.95 6.61 -2.73
CA LEU A 36 -2.16 7.19 -1.65
C LEU A 36 -2.80 7.10 -0.26
N ILE A 37 -4.05 6.65 -0.19
CA ILE A 37 -4.77 6.53 1.08
C ILE A 37 -4.63 5.11 1.65
N PHE A 38 -4.51 5.03 2.97
CA PHE A 38 -4.59 3.77 3.69
C PHE A 38 -5.93 3.06 3.51
N GLU A 39 -5.88 1.76 3.32
CA GLU A 39 -7.06 0.92 3.45
C GLU A 39 -7.03 0.23 4.83
N PRO A 40 -8.17 0.19 5.56
CA PRO A 40 -8.26 -0.61 6.78
C PRO A 40 -7.96 -2.07 6.43
N TYR A 41 -6.98 -2.67 7.11
CA TYR A 41 -6.70 -4.08 6.94
C TYR A 41 -7.84 -4.90 7.53
N LYS A 42 -8.60 -5.56 6.68
CA LYS A 42 -9.61 -6.52 7.08
C LYS A 42 -8.95 -7.90 7.09
N MET A 43 -8.69 -8.42 8.28
CA MET A 43 -8.30 -9.81 8.40
C MET A 43 -9.43 -10.67 7.83
N ASP A 44 -9.12 -11.45 6.81
CA ASP A 44 -10.01 -12.52 6.38
C ASP A 44 -10.02 -13.55 7.49
N LYS A 45 -11.21 -13.93 7.99
CA LYS A 45 -11.37 -14.85 9.14
C LYS A 45 -10.72 -16.22 8.91
N ASN A 46 -10.36 -16.53 7.66
CA ASN A 46 -9.73 -17.79 7.26
C ASN A 46 -8.20 -17.68 7.08
N THR A 47 -7.62 -16.51 7.20
CA THR A 47 -6.17 -16.34 7.12
C THR A 47 -5.61 -16.43 8.54
N SER A 48 -5.06 -17.58 8.93
CA SER A 48 -4.23 -17.69 10.12
C SER A 48 -2.98 -16.86 9.89
N LEU A 49 -2.98 -15.61 10.35
CA LEU A 49 -1.77 -14.81 10.43
C LEU A 49 -0.96 -15.38 11.58
N GLU A 50 0.12 -16.06 11.29
CA GLU A 50 1.11 -16.39 12.30
C GLU A 50 1.84 -15.11 12.68
N LEU A 51 1.67 -14.69 13.94
CA LEU A 51 2.53 -13.70 14.55
C LEU A 51 3.85 -14.41 14.89
N ASN A 52 4.84 -14.29 14.02
CA ASN A 52 6.12 -14.94 14.23
C ASN A 52 7.27 -13.99 13.88
N ASN A 53 7.81 -13.35 14.92
CA ASN A 53 8.89 -12.38 14.78
C ASN A 53 10.24 -13.03 14.47
N ASP A 54 10.37 -14.34 14.65
CA ASP A 54 11.66 -15.03 14.54
C ASP A 54 11.89 -15.64 13.15
N VAL A 55 10.86 -15.67 12.31
CA VAL A 55 10.87 -16.35 11.01
C VAL A 55 11.16 -15.40 9.85
N VAL A 56 10.70 -14.16 9.92
CA VAL A 56 10.89 -13.14 8.89
C VAL A 56 11.87 -12.08 9.39
N ILE A 57 12.99 -11.97 8.69
CA ILE A 57 13.98 -10.93 8.95
C ILE A 57 13.51 -9.66 8.26
N THR A 58 13.40 -8.57 9.02
CA THR A 58 12.93 -7.27 8.54
C THR A 58 13.92 -6.17 8.85
N HIS A 59 14.07 -5.22 7.95
CA HIS A 59 14.87 -4.02 8.13
C HIS A 59 14.13 -2.79 7.62
N ILE A 60 14.23 -1.67 8.32
CA ILE A 60 13.69 -0.38 7.91
C ILE A 60 14.87 0.55 7.61
N ASP A 61 15.01 0.97 6.37
CA ASP A 61 16.07 1.87 5.91
C ASP A 61 15.69 3.34 6.08
N LEU A 62 14.42 3.65 5.75
CA LEU A 62 13.88 4.99 5.86
C LEU A 62 12.53 4.95 6.55
N LEU A 63 12.36 5.81 7.54
CA LEU A 63 11.08 6.15 8.13
C LEU A 63 10.97 7.67 8.18
N ALA A 64 10.18 8.24 7.28
CA ALA A 64 9.92 9.67 7.23
C ALA A 64 8.42 9.94 7.28
N HIS A 65 8.01 10.89 8.10
CA HIS A 65 6.61 11.29 8.16
C HIS A 65 6.47 12.78 8.50
N ASP A 66 5.38 13.35 8.05
CA ASP A 66 4.89 14.67 8.45
C ASP A 66 3.41 14.57 8.87
N SER A 67 2.73 15.68 9.06
CA SER A 67 1.31 15.71 9.45
C SER A 67 0.34 15.19 8.37
N LYS A 68 0.82 14.91 7.15
CA LYS A 68 -0.03 14.56 5.99
C LYS A 68 0.30 13.22 5.40
N LYS A 69 1.56 12.80 5.44
CA LYS A 69 2.04 11.58 4.79
C LYS A 69 3.07 10.84 5.62
N ILE A 70 3.19 9.55 5.36
CA ILE A 70 4.27 8.70 5.85
C ILE A 70 4.91 7.98 4.66
N GLU A 71 6.22 7.81 4.74
CA GLU A 71 7.03 7.06 3.78
C GLU A 71 7.91 6.09 4.56
N ILE A 72 7.91 4.83 4.15
CA ILE A 72 8.69 3.77 4.76
C ILE A 72 9.38 3.00 3.65
N THR A 73 10.69 2.84 3.74
CA THR A 73 11.45 1.90 2.92
C THR A 73 12.16 0.88 3.79
N GLY A 74 12.44 -0.27 3.24
CA GLY A 74 13.13 -1.34 3.92
C GLY A 74 13.03 -2.63 3.14
N TRP A 75 13.32 -3.74 3.79
CA TRP A 75 13.22 -5.05 3.18
C TRP A 75 12.79 -6.12 4.19
N ALA A 76 12.29 -7.23 3.65
CA ALA A 76 11.92 -8.39 4.44
C ALA A 76 12.15 -9.67 3.66
N TYR A 77 12.69 -10.69 4.32
CA TYR A 77 12.82 -12.01 3.77
C TYR A 77 12.74 -13.09 4.86
N LYS A 78 12.51 -14.31 4.44
CA LYS A 78 12.56 -15.50 5.30
C LYS A 78 13.81 -16.29 4.96
N ASP A 79 14.65 -16.58 5.96
CA ASP A 79 15.90 -17.30 5.75
C ASP A 79 15.67 -18.69 5.13
N GLY A 80 16.50 -19.02 4.14
CA GLY A 80 16.40 -20.27 3.39
C GLY A 80 15.26 -20.35 2.38
N GLN A 81 14.44 -19.30 2.21
CA GLN A 81 13.33 -19.26 1.27
C GLN A 81 13.62 -18.27 0.14
N LYS A 82 13.63 -18.76 -1.10
CA LYS A 82 13.74 -17.88 -2.28
C LYS A 82 12.44 -17.08 -2.46
N ILE A 83 12.60 -15.84 -2.86
CA ILE A 83 11.49 -14.95 -3.16
C ILE A 83 11.16 -15.08 -4.66
N GLU A 84 10.13 -15.86 -4.99
CA GLU A 84 9.67 -16.00 -6.38
C GLU A 84 8.47 -15.12 -6.70
N LYS A 85 7.54 -15.00 -5.75
CA LYS A 85 6.33 -14.16 -5.88
C LYS A 85 6.02 -13.53 -4.53
N VAL A 86 6.51 -12.34 -4.34
CA VAL A 86 6.31 -11.61 -3.08
C VAL A 86 5.28 -10.51 -3.27
N ASN A 87 4.36 -10.45 -2.31
CA ASN A 87 3.44 -9.33 -2.17
C ASN A 87 3.46 -8.84 -0.71
N SER A 88 4.67 -8.68 -0.17
CA SER A 88 4.83 -8.19 1.20
C SER A 88 4.48 -6.72 1.30
N ASN A 89 3.92 -6.32 2.44
CA ASN A 89 3.42 -4.97 2.65
C ASN A 89 3.72 -4.49 4.06
N PHE A 90 3.98 -3.20 4.25
CA PHE A 90 3.98 -2.61 5.57
C PHE A 90 2.57 -2.51 6.12
N VAL A 91 2.44 -2.74 7.43
CA VAL A 91 1.19 -2.61 8.19
C VAL A 91 1.45 -1.72 9.40
N LEU A 92 0.64 -0.69 9.56
CA LEU A 92 0.64 0.17 10.75
C LEU A 92 -0.46 -0.29 11.71
N LYS A 93 -0.09 -0.63 12.95
CA LYS A 93 -1.02 -1.03 14.00
C LYS A 93 -1.07 0.03 15.09
N ASN A 94 -2.20 0.67 15.26
CA ASN A 94 -2.42 1.62 16.33
C ASN A 94 -2.35 0.93 17.69
N LYS A 95 -1.48 1.41 18.59
CA LYS A 95 -1.26 0.80 19.92
C LYS A 95 -2.49 0.86 20.83
N GLU A 96 -3.26 1.95 20.74
CA GLU A 96 -4.42 2.14 21.61
C GLU A 96 -5.63 1.33 21.16
N THR A 97 -5.90 1.33 19.85
CA THR A 97 -7.13 0.74 19.30
C THR A 97 -6.93 -0.66 18.74
N GLY A 98 -5.69 -1.09 18.54
CA GLY A 98 -5.34 -2.34 17.84
C GLY A 98 -5.68 -2.34 16.35
N LYS A 99 -6.20 -1.24 15.80
CA LYS A 99 -6.61 -1.16 14.40
C LYS A 99 -5.38 -1.20 13.48
N MET A 100 -5.46 -2.04 12.45
CA MET A 100 -4.40 -2.22 11.48
C MET A 100 -4.74 -1.53 10.16
N TYR A 101 -3.71 -0.98 9.51
CA TYR A 101 -3.79 -0.30 8.23
C TYR A 101 -2.70 -0.84 7.31
N LEU A 102 -3.11 -1.43 6.20
CA LEU A 102 -2.20 -1.91 5.16
C LEU A 102 -1.72 -0.74 4.32
N MET A 103 -0.41 -0.60 4.21
CA MET A 103 0.19 0.35 3.29
C MET A 103 0.36 -0.31 1.92
N LYS A 104 -0.07 0.39 0.88
CA LYS A 104 0.25 -0.04 -0.49
C LYS A 104 1.72 0.28 -0.75
N ASN A 105 2.49 -0.72 -1.13
CA ASN A 105 3.90 -0.54 -1.43
C ASN A 105 4.26 -1.03 -2.83
N LYS A 106 5.38 -0.54 -3.31
CA LYS A 106 6.09 -1.01 -4.48
C LYS A 106 7.21 -1.93 -4.01
N MET A 107 7.35 -3.06 -4.67
CA MET A 107 8.50 -3.94 -4.47
C MET A 107 9.70 -3.38 -5.22
N GLU A 108 10.87 -3.45 -4.60
CA GLU A 108 12.13 -2.96 -5.17
C GLU A 108 13.21 -4.02 -5.03
N GLU A 109 14.20 -3.97 -5.92
CA GLU A 109 15.37 -4.84 -5.82
C GLU A 109 16.34 -4.28 -4.76
N VAL A 110 16.87 -5.17 -3.93
CA VAL A 110 17.85 -4.86 -2.90
C VAL A 110 19.13 -5.64 -3.20
N GLU A 111 20.18 -4.95 -3.60
CA GLU A 111 21.47 -5.56 -4.00
C GLU A 111 22.07 -6.41 -2.87
N GLU A 112 21.93 -5.98 -1.62
CA GLU A 112 22.43 -6.65 -0.42
C GLU A 112 21.81 -8.03 -0.21
N LEU A 113 20.60 -8.27 -0.74
CA LEU A 113 19.88 -9.53 -0.62
C LEU A 113 20.08 -10.48 -1.80
N LYS A 114 20.88 -10.08 -2.78
CA LYS A 114 21.10 -10.84 -4.03
C LYS A 114 21.82 -12.14 -3.78
N ASP A 115 22.85 -12.14 -2.94
CA ASP A 115 23.66 -13.32 -2.64
C ASP A 115 22.86 -14.45 -1.97
N ILE A 116 21.76 -14.09 -1.31
CA ILE A 116 20.84 -15.05 -0.66
C ILE A 116 19.60 -15.36 -1.51
N GLY A 117 19.51 -14.82 -2.74
CA GLY A 117 18.39 -15.03 -3.64
C GLY A 117 17.08 -14.36 -3.21
N CYS A 118 17.20 -13.26 -2.46
CA CYS A 118 16.08 -12.50 -1.91
C CYS A 118 16.05 -11.04 -2.40
N GLU A 119 16.66 -10.73 -3.54
CA GLU A 119 16.78 -9.38 -4.10
C GLU A 119 15.42 -8.66 -4.27
N LEU A 120 14.33 -9.39 -4.46
CA LEU A 120 12.97 -8.83 -4.55
C LEU A 120 12.32 -8.57 -3.18
N GLY A 121 13.09 -8.63 -2.10
CA GLY A 121 12.60 -8.39 -0.73
C GLY A 121 12.40 -6.93 -0.38
N GLY A 122 12.81 -5.98 -1.22
CA GLY A 122 12.70 -4.55 -0.96
C GLY A 122 11.27 -4.04 -1.02
N LEU A 123 10.95 -3.13 -0.11
CA LEU A 123 9.63 -2.57 0.10
C LEU A 123 9.72 -1.04 0.15
N HIS A 124 8.95 -0.36 -0.66
CA HIS A 124 8.81 1.09 -0.62
C HIS A 124 7.33 1.46 -0.54
N ALA A 125 6.92 2.05 0.55
CA ALA A 125 5.54 2.47 0.79
C ALA A 125 5.46 3.97 1.07
N GLN A 126 4.53 4.64 0.43
CA GLN A 126 4.18 6.03 0.71
C GLN A 126 2.66 6.17 0.72
N CYS A 127 2.11 6.79 1.76
CA CYS A 127 0.68 7.04 1.81
C CYS A 127 0.30 8.26 2.64
N LEU A 128 -0.92 8.74 2.39
CA LEU A 128 -1.50 9.86 3.12
C LEU A 128 -2.06 9.39 4.47
N LEU A 129 -1.88 10.18 5.50
CA LEU A 129 -2.40 9.94 6.85
C LEU A 129 -3.88 10.35 7.02
N LEU A 130 -4.54 10.66 5.92
CA LEU A 130 -5.92 11.14 5.92
C LEU A 130 -6.87 10.09 6.54
N GLY A 131 -7.60 10.52 7.57
CA GLY A 131 -8.56 9.66 8.27
C GLY A 131 -7.95 8.74 9.33
N MET A 132 -6.63 8.76 9.54
CA MET A 132 -6.00 8.07 10.65
C MET A 132 -6.17 8.85 11.96
N LYS A 133 -6.37 8.10 13.05
CA LYS A 133 -6.41 8.68 14.40
C LYS A 133 -4.99 9.02 14.83
N LYS A 134 -4.77 10.18 15.46
CA LYS A 134 -3.48 10.50 16.08
C LYS A 134 -3.11 9.46 17.15
N GLY A 135 -1.84 9.15 17.27
CA GLY A 135 -1.32 8.21 18.27
C GLY A 135 -0.11 7.45 17.79
N THR A 136 0.37 6.54 18.62
CA THR A 136 1.53 5.70 18.33
C THR A 136 1.12 4.46 17.54
N TYR A 137 1.87 4.17 16.50
CA TYR A 137 1.68 3.03 15.61
C TYR A 137 2.91 2.15 15.60
N ASP A 138 2.73 0.85 15.81
CA ASP A 138 3.75 -0.15 15.55
C ASP A 138 3.80 -0.48 14.07
N ILE A 139 5.01 -0.63 13.54
CA ILE A 139 5.24 -0.99 12.14
C ILE A 139 5.46 -2.51 12.07
N TYR A 140 4.64 -3.17 11.25
CA TYR A 140 4.76 -4.58 10.92
C TYR A 140 5.04 -4.74 9.43
N VAL A 141 5.60 -5.88 9.06
CA VAL A 141 5.61 -6.37 7.69
C VAL A 141 4.68 -7.57 7.58
N LEU A 142 3.70 -7.49 6.71
CA LEU A 142 2.94 -8.64 6.25
C LEU A 142 3.75 -9.30 5.14
N TYR A 143 4.49 -10.35 5.49
CA TYR A 143 5.24 -11.14 4.54
C TYR A 143 4.32 -12.14 3.87
N GLN A 144 4.24 -12.06 2.54
CA GLN A 144 3.42 -12.95 1.73
C GLN A 144 4.29 -13.57 0.63
N ASN A 145 4.49 -14.87 0.69
CA ASN A 145 5.20 -15.63 -0.32
C ASN A 145 4.46 -16.95 -0.53
N ASP A 146 4.05 -17.22 -1.75
CA ASP A 146 3.20 -18.36 -2.13
C ASP A 146 1.97 -18.52 -1.23
N SER A 147 1.95 -19.54 -0.39
CA SER A 147 0.84 -19.86 0.54
C SER A 147 1.05 -19.31 1.95
N GLU A 148 2.20 -18.70 2.24
CA GLU A 148 2.53 -18.20 3.57
C GLU A 148 2.10 -16.74 3.75
N ASN A 149 1.48 -16.46 4.90
CA ASN A 149 1.13 -15.11 5.33
C ASN A 149 1.60 -14.93 6.77
N ILE A 150 2.71 -14.21 6.94
CA ILE A 150 3.32 -14.01 8.24
C ILE A 150 3.31 -12.51 8.56
N LEU A 151 2.79 -12.15 9.74
CA LEU A 151 2.87 -10.77 10.24
C LEU A 151 4.05 -10.66 11.20
N SER A 152 5.10 -9.96 10.78
CA SER A 152 6.32 -9.75 11.57
C SER A 152 6.40 -8.32 12.10
N TYR A 153 6.73 -8.16 13.38
CA TYR A 153 6.94 -6.84 13.99
C TYR A 153 8.35 -6.34 13.72
N SER A 154 8.49 -5.13 13.19
CA SER A 154 9.80 -4.55 12.86
C SER A 154 10.57 -3.97 14.05
N LEU A 155 10.01 -4.03 15.26
CA LEU A 155 10.54 -3.41 16.50
C LEU A 155 10.56 -1.87 16.47
N ILE A 156 9.91 -1.26 15.49
CA ILE A 156 9.86 0.20 15.29
C ILE A 156 8.42 0.68 15.47
N SER A 157 8.30 1.87 16.06
CA SER A 157 7.03 2.58 16.22
C SER A 157 7.17 4.01 15.74
N VAL A 158 6.06 4.60 15.31
CA VAL A 158 5.97 5.98 14.84
C VAL A 158 4.78 6.69 15.48
N ASP A 159 4.93 7.95 15.81
CA ASP A 159 3.85 8.82 16.30
C ASP A 159 3.26 9.62 15.13
N ILE A 160 1.96 9.50 14.92
CA ILE A 160 1.21 10.14 13.84
C ILE A 160 0.20 11.15 14.39
#